data_5363892dbb5ea0aabf809165f03da20a
#
_entry.id   5363892dbb5ea0aabf809165f03da20a
#
_cell.length_a   1.000
_cell.length_b   1.000
_cell.length_c   1.000
_cell.angle_alpha   90.00
_cell.angle_beta   90.00
_cell.angle_gamma   90.00
#
_symmetry.space_group_name_H-M   'P 1'
#
loop_
_entity.id
_entity.type
_entity.pdbx_description
1 polymer ?
#
loop_
_entity_poly.entity_id
_entity_poly.type
_entity_poly.pdbx_seq_one_letter_code
_entity_poly.pdbx_strand_id
1 'polypeptide(L)'
;YLNETHEVGVKSTLVRNEGHDWWGYAAGKGAYMDRIEYVDYGTDPSAWIAAAAADEVDMFYETVGDFVDVVEGLGWERSEVASAATIVIRPNQLAEVDGKMPYADKRVRQAIAMAVDPAVCLELGYSNRGATARNQHVGPMHPAWADVPALPYDPAGALALLEEAGMADFEMEIASIDDDWRKNTTDAVAAQLRDAGFNVKRTIIPGSTFWNDWTKYPFSSTNWNHRPLDTQILGLAYRSGEAWNEAGFANAEFDTLLAEANSIADADARREVMAKLQAIMTDEGVTLQPYWRSLYRHSKPGFVGWDMHIAYLPQIYKIGMAA
;
A
#
# COMPACT_ATOMS: atom_id res chain seq x y z
N TYR A 1 -23.59 4.62 16.65
CA TYR A 1 -22.94 3.79 17.69
C TYR A 1 -22.15 4.63 18.66
N LEU A 2 -22.01 4.14 19.90
CA LEU A 2 -21.14 4.67 20.96
C LEU A 2 -20.01 3.68 21.19
N ASN A 3 -18.82 4.18 21.50
CA ASN A 3 -17.74 3.34 22.00
C ASN A 3 -18.01 3.01 23.47
N GLU A 4 -18.26 1.73 23.76
CA GLU A 4 -18.48 1.23 25.12
C GLU A 4 -17.14 0.90 25.80
N THR A 5 -16.26 0.20 25.08
CA THR A 5 -14.92 -0.17 25.59
C THR A 5 -13.91 -0.11 24.48
N HIS A 6 -12.68 0.22 24.82
CA HIS A 6 -11.53 0.16 23.92
C HIS A 6 -10.27 -0.22 24.68
N GLU A 7 -9.70 -1.36 24.32
CA GLU A 7 -8.42 -1.85 24.82
C GLU A 7 -7.50 -2.12 23.63
N VAL A 8 -6.43 -1.33 23.52
CA VAL A 8 -5.49 -1.39 22.38
C VAL A 8 -4.85 -2.76 22.30
N GLY A 9 -4.86 -3.37 21.10
CA GLY A 9 -4.31 -4.69 20.84
C GLY A 9 -5.12 -5.85 21.44
N VAL A 10 -6.34 -5.60 21.89
CA VAL A 10 -7.24 -6.62 22.45
C VAL A 10 -8.63 -6.55 21.83
N LYS A 11 -9.41 -5.51 22.13
CA LYS A 11 -10.80 -5.41 21.68
C LYS A 11 -11.36 -4.00 21.75
N SER A 12 -12.23 -3.67 20.79
CA SER A 12 -13.13 -2.51 20.85
C SER A 12 -14.57 -2.94 20.73
N THR A 13 -15.44 -2.34 21.54
CA THR A 13 -16.88 -2.61 21.53
C THR A 13 -17.67 -1.35 21.22
N LEU A 14 -18.51 -1.44 20.21
CA LEU A 14 -19.47 -0.40 19.83
C LEU A 14 -20.88 -0.88 20.13
N VAL A 15 -21.69 -0.02 20.75
CA VAL A 15 -23.10 -0.29 21.02
C VAL A 15 -23.99 0.72 20.31
N ARG A 16 -25.20 0.30 19.92
CA ARG A 16 -26.17 1.18 19.29
C ARG A 16 -26.51 2.35 20.22
N ASN A 17 -26.55 3.56 19.69
CA ASN A 17 -26.95 4.76 20.41
C ASN A 17 -28.45 5.01 20.22
N GLU A 18 -29.25 4.59 21.18
CA GLU A 18 -30.72 4.76 21.16
C GLU A 18 -31.16 6.22 21.42
N GLY A 19 -30.29 7.03 21.99
CA GLY A 19 -30.60 8.40 22.41
C GLY A 19 -30.20 9.48 21.38
N HIS A 20 -29.76 9.11 20.18
CA HIS A 20 -29.26 10.07 19.20
C HIS A 20 -30.11 10.09 17.93
N ASP A 21 -30.61 11.26 17.58
CA ASP A 21 -31.30 11.52 16.31
C ASP A 21 -30.24 11.79 15.21
N TRP A 22 -29.84 10.73 14.53
CA TRP A 22 -28.84 10.82 13.48
C TRP A 22 -29.51 11.16 12.13
N TRP A 23 -28.97 12.16 11.44
CA TRP A 23 -29.45 12.58 10.11
C TRP A 23 -29.59 11.43 9.10
N GLY A 24 -28.77 10.38 9.22
CA GLY A 24 -28.79 9.20 8.35
C GLY A 24 -30.12 8.42 8.41
N TYR A 25 -30.89 8.51 9.50
CA TYR A 25 -32.22 7.89 9.58
C TYR A 25 -33.18 8.48 8.55
N ALA A 26 -33.12 9.79 8.32
CA ALA A 26 -33.92 10.44 7.29
C ALA A 26 -33.55 9.97 5.86
N ALA A 27 -32.34 9.45 5.68
CA ALA A 27 -31.87 8.87 4.43
C ALA A 27 -32.04 7.33 4.38
N GLY A 28 -32.86 6.73 5.25
CA GLY A 28 -33.10 5.29 5.31
C GLY A 28 -31.89 4.47 5.79
N LYS A 29 -30.93 5.10 6.49
CA LYS A 29 -29.77 4.43 7.08
C LYS A 29 -29.99 4.27 8.58
N GLY A 30 -29.38 3.24 9.16
CA GLY A 30 -29.56 3.02 10.59
C GLY A 30 -28.43 2.24 11.23
N ALA A 31 -28.49 2.10 12.53
CA ALA A 31 -27.68 1.17 13.28
C ALA A 31 -28.52 -0.12 13.44
N TYR A 32 -28.34 -1.07 12.52
CA TYR A 32 -29.16 -2.28 12.51
C TYR A 32 -28.69 -3.36 13.50
N MET A 33 -27.41 -3.32 13.89
CA MET A 33 -26.84 -4.23 14.89
C MET A 33 -26.90 -3.57 16.27
N ASP A 34 -27.19 -4.36 17.31
CA ASP A 34 -27.20 -3.86 18.69
C ASP A 34 -25.78 -3.58 19.18
N ARG A 35 -24.84 -4.43 18.75
CA ARG A 35 -23.44 -4.44 19.21
C ARG A 35 -22.52 -4.88 18.08
N ILE A 36 -21.34 -4.24 18.00
CA ILE A 36 -20.25 -4.62 17.10
C ILE A 36 -18.98 -4.73 17.92
N GLU A 37 -18.31 -5.86 17.85
CA GLU A 37 -17.05 -6.10 18.53
C GLU A 37 -15.92 -6.26 17.51
N TYR A 38 -14.87 -5.46 17.66
CA TYR A 38 -13.61 -5.63 16.94
C TYR A 38 -12.64 -6.35 17.85
N VAL A 39 -12.26 -7.57 17.51
CA VAL A 39 -11.31 -8.39 18.27
C VAL A 39 -9.99 -8.40 17.53
N ASP A 40 -8.90 -8.12 18.24
CA ASP A 40 -7.53 -8.15 17.69
C ASP A 40 -6.91 -9.53 17.93
N TYR A 41 -6.73 -10.30 16.88
CA TYR A 41 -6.04 -11.60 16.89
C TYR A 41 -4.55 -11.48 16.49
N GLY A 42 -4.03 -10.25 16.44
CA GLY A 42 -2.66 -9.99 16.01
C GLY A 42 -2.48 -10.06 14.49
N THR A 43 -1.24 -10.25 14.06
CA THR A 43 -0.84 -10.20 12.63
C THR A 43 -0.74 -11.58 11.98
N ASP A 44 -0.91 -12.67 12.72
CA ASP A 44 -0.89 -14.04 12.18
C ASP A 44 -2.27 -14.42 11.62
N PRO A 45 -2.41 -14.55 10.28
CA PRO A 45 -3.69 -14.91 9.66
C PRO A 45 -4.21 -16.29 10.09
N SER A 46 -3.35 -17.19 10.56
CA SER A 46 -3.78 -18.51 11.05
C SER A 46 -4.68 -18.39 12.29
N ALA A 47 -4.44 -17.38 13.15
CA ALA A 47 -5.28 -17.13 14.32
C ALA A 47 -6.68 -16.66 13.89
N TRP A 48 -6.77 -15.84 12.85
CA TRP A 48 -8.07 -15.37 12.31
C TRP A 48 -8.87 -16.51 11.70
N ILE A 49 -8.19 -17.38 10.93
CA ILE A 49 -8.82 -18.56 10.33
C ILE A 49 -9.33 -19.52 11.41
N ALA A 50 -8.55 -19.74 12.47
CA ALA A 50 -8.96 -20.57 13.59
C ALA A 50 -10.21 -19.99 14.28
N ALA A 51 -10.26 -18.69 14.53
CA ALA A 51 -11.42 -18.01 15.10
C ALA A 51 -12.67 -18.12 14.19
N ALA A 52 -12.49 -17.99 12.87
CA ALA A 52 -13.58 -18.18 11.91
C ALA A 52 -14.09 -19.64 11.91
N ALA A 53 -13.20 -20.61 11.91
CA ALA A 53 -13.54 -22.03 11.95
C ALA A 53 -14.19 -22.45 13.27
N ALA A 54 -13.86 -21.78 14.38
CA ALA A 54 -14.44 -21.99 15.71
C ALA A 54 -15.78 -21.22 15.92
N ASP A 55 -16.26 -20.50 14.91
CA ASP A 55 -17.48 -19.67 14.99
C ASP A 55 -17.39 -18.50 16.01
N GLU A 56 -16.17 -18.03 16.27
CA GLU A 56 -15.93 -16.94 17.24
C GLU A 56 -16.10 -15.54 16.62
N VAL A 57 -15.99 -15.43 15.28
CA VAL A 57 -16.12 -14.16 14.54
C VAL A 57 -17.06 -14.34 13.36
N ASP A 58 -17.68 -13.24 12.92
CA ASP A 58 -18.67 -13.23 11.84
C ASP A 58 -18.15 -12.57 10.56
N MET A 59 -17.10 -11.75 10.69
CA MET A 59 -16.59 -10.91 9.60
C MET A 59 -15.09 -10.68 9.78
N PHE A 60 -14.37 -10.56 8.66
CA PHE A 60 -13.00 -10.05 8.68
C PHE A 60 -12.94 -8.60 8.22
N TYR A 61 -12.08 -7.81 8.86
CA TYR A 61 -11.83 -6.43 8.48
C TYR A 61 -11.15 -6.36 7.09
N GLU A 62 -10.16 -7.19 6.87
CA GLU A 62 -9.47 -7.42 5.59
C GLU A 62 -8.97 -8.86 5.55
N THR A 63 -9.02 -9.45 4.37
CA THR A 63 -8.35 -10.73 4.08
C THR A 63 -7.33 -10.49 2.97
N VAL A 64 -6.13 -11.04 3.10
CA VAL A 64 -4.99 -10.76 2.22
C VAL A 64 -4.37 -12.04 1.66
N GLY A 65 -3.73 -11.92 0.51
CA GLY A 65 -2.93 -12.97 -0.11
C GLY A 65 -3.69 -14.29 -0.28
N ASP A 66 -3.04 -15.37 0.09
CA ASP A 66 -3.56 -16.75 -0.05
C ASP A 66 -4.74 -17.04 0.90
N PHE A 67 -4.89 -16.26 1.97
CA PHE A 67 -5.98 -16.44 2.93
C PHE A 67 -7.37 -16.11 2.37
N VAL A 68 -7.45 -15.39 1.27
CA VAL A 68 -8.72 -15.14 0.56
C VAL A 68 -9.37 -16.48 0.19
N ASP A 69 -8.64 -17.39 -0.47
CA ASP A 69 -9.18 -18.70 -0.86
C ASP A 69 -9.48 -19.59 0.34
N VAL A 70 -8.68 -19.50 1.41
CA VAL A 70 -8.91 -20.28 2.64
C VAL A 70 -10.23 -19.87 3.29
N VAL A 71 -10.53 -18.57 3.37
CA VAL A 71 -11.77 -18.06 3.96
C VAL A 71 -12.98 -18.40 3.09
N GLU A 72 -12.84 -18.31 1.77
CA GLU A 72 -13.89 -18.77 0.83
C GLU A 72 -14.16 -20.28 1.00
N GLY A 73 -13.12 -21.08 1.27
CA GLY A 73 -13.24 -22.50 1.58
C GLY A 73 -14.05 -22.81 2.83
N LEU A 74 -14.20 -21.85 3.76
CA LEU A 74 -15.10 -21.94 4.92
C LEU A 74 -16.58 -21.62 4.55
N GLY A 75 -16.85 -21.26 3.30
CA GLY A 75 -18.18 -20.87 2.84
C GLY A 75 -18.55 -19.42 3.13
N TRP A 76 -17.58 -18.57 3.42
CA TRP A 76 -17.80 -17.14 3.67
C TRP A 76 -17.95 -16.36 2.35
N GLU A 77 -18.77 -15.33 2.39
CA GLU A 77 -19.04 -14.46 1.24
C GLU A 77 -17.94 -13.41 1.09
N ARG A 78 -17.42 -13.24 -0.12
CA ARG A 78 -16.37 -12.28 -0.46
C ARG A 78 -16.95 -10.97 -0.96
N SER A 79 -16.44 -9.86 -0.48
CA SER A 79 -16.54 -8.54 -1.10
C SER A 79 -15.15 -8.05 -1.53
N GLU A 80 -15.02 -7.62 -2.79
CA GLU A 80 -13.77 -7.17 -3.41
C GLU A 80 -13.93 -5.78 -3.99
N VAL A 81 -12.86 -4.97 -3.90
CA VAL A 81 -12.74 -3.69 -4.60
C VAL A 81 -11.35 -3.48 -5.16
N ALA A 82 -11.25 -3.14 -6.45
CA ALA A 82 -10.00 -2.63 -7.03
C ALA A 82 -9.66 -1.26 -6.43
N SER A 83 -8.42 -1.05 -6.05
CA SER A 83 -8.02 0.15 -5.33
C SER A 83 -6.66 0.71 -5.76
N ALA A 84 -6.35 1.93 -5.34
CA ALA A 84 -5.00 2.49 -5.39
C ALA A 84 -4.19 2.22 -4.10
N ALA A 85 -4.59 1.22 -3.31
CA ALA A 85 -3.74 0.71 -2.25
C ALA A 85 -2.55 -0.05 -2.86
N THR A 86 -1.37 0.16 -2.31
CA THR A 86 -0.13 -0.36 -2.90
C THR A 86 0.94 -0.60 -1.85
N ILE A 87 2.02 -1.23 -2.25
CA ILE A 87 3.29 -1.26 -1.55
C ILE A 87 4.30 -0.41 -2.32
N VAL A 88 5.12 0.32 -1.62
CA VAL A 88 6.27 1.04 -2.17
C VAL A 88 7.54 0.55 -1.51
N ILE A 89 8.54 0.33 -2.31
CA ILE A 89 9.90 0.02 -1.89
C ILE A 89 10.74 1.21 -2.32
N ARG A 90 11.31 1.91 -1.37
CA ARG A 90 11.93 3.18 -1.65
C ARG A 90 13.34 3.28 -1.12
N PRO A 91 14.27 3.66 -1.99
CA PRO A 91 15.59 4.14 -1.61
C PRO A 91 15.47 5.58 -1.11
N ASN A 92 15.87 5.84 0.13
CA ASN A 92 15.88 7.19 0.71
C ASN A 92 17.07 7.97 0.21
N GLN A 93 16.82 9.02 -0.58
CA GLN A 93 17.86 9.82 -1.24
C GLN A 93 18.76 10.61 -0.27
N LEU A 94 18.28 10.81 0.97
CA LEU A 94 18.99 11.54 2.02
C LEU A 94 19.73 10.60 2.99
N ALA A 95 19.57 9.29 2.83
CA ALA A 95 20.18 8.35 3.77
C ALA A 95 21.69 8.25 3.55
N GLU A 96 22.43 8.33 4.66
CA GLU A 96 23.85 8.04 4.71
C GLU A 96 24.06 6.62 5.27
N VAL A 97 24.84 5.83 4.56
CA VAL A 97 25.21 4.45 4.93
C VAL A 97 26.72 4.33 4.76
N ASP A 98 27.45 4.07 5.85
CA ASP A 98 28.91 3.93 5.85
C ASP A 98 29.65 5.11 5.20
N GLY A 99 29.19 6.35 5.47
CA GLY A 99 29.78 7.59 4.94
C GLY A 99 29.49 7.83 3.46
N LYS A 100 28.55 7.11 2.86
CA LYS A 100 28.07 7.29 1.48
C LYS A 100 26.59 7.63 1.47
N MET A 101 26.15 8.30 0.41
CA MET A 101 24.73 8.52 0.12
C MET A 101 24.35 7.71 -1.13
N PRO A 102 24.17 6.38 -0.99
CA PRO A 102 24.06 5.47 -2.14
C PRO A 102 22.84 5.76 -3.01
N TYR A 103 21.77 6.23 -2.40
CA TYR A 103 20.49 6.49 -3.08
C TYR A 103 20.33 7.95 -3.53
N ALA A 104 21.30 8.83 -3.33
CA ALA A 104 21.30 10.17 -3.89
C ALA A 104 21.51 10.16 -5.42
N ASP A 105 22.29 9.20 -5.93
CA ASP A 105 22.48 9.01 -7.37
C ASP A 105 21.26 8.37 -8.02
N LYS A 106 20.64 9.07 -8.98
CA LYS A 106 19.47 8.55 -9.67
C LYS A 106 19.74 7.27 -10.47
N ARG A 107 20.98 7.04 -10.92
CA ARG A 107 21.34 5.80 -11.62
C ARG A 107 21.14 4.57 -10.75
N VAL A 108 21.48 4.67 -9.46
CA VAL A 108 21.24 3.59 -8.47
C VAL A 108 19.75 3.31 -8.32
N ARG A 109 18.92 4.36 -8.22
CA ARG A 109 17.48 4.22 -8.09
C ARG A 109 16.82 3.67 -9.35
N GLN A 110 17.26 4.14 -10.52
CA GLN A 110 16.82 3.61 -11.82
C GLN A 110 17.21 2.13 -11.98
N ALA A 111 18.45 1.77 -11.59
CA ALA A 111 18.92 0.39 -11.62
C ALA A 111 18.03 -0.52 -10.74
N ILE A 112 17.68 -0.09 -9.54
CA ILE A 112 16.73 -0.83 -8.67
C ILE A 112 15.39 -1.04 -9.39
N ALA A 113 14.84 0.00 -10.02
CA ALA A 113 13.56 -0.09 -10.72
C ALA A 113 13.61 -0.99 -11.97
N MET A 114 14.72 -0.98 -12.72
CA MET A 114 14.91 -1.78 -13.92
C MET A 114 15.19 -3.27 -13.64
N ALA A 115 15.71 -3.59 -12.45
CA ALA A 115 16.05 -4.96 -12.06
C ALA A 115 14.85 -5.78 -11.56
N VAL A 116 13.66 -5.18 -11.41
CA VAL A 116 12.50 -5.82 -10.78
C VAL A 116 11.32 -5.89 -11.74
N ASP A 117 10.85 -7.12 -12.00
CA ASP A 117 9.61 -7.37 -12.73
C ASP A 117 8.41 -7.21 -11.76
N PRO A 118 7.51 -6.25 -12.01
CA PRO A 118 6.33 -6.04 -11.17
C PRO A 118 5.35 -7.22 -11.18
N ALA A 119 5.31 -8.04 -12.24
CA ALA A 119 4.43 -9.20 -12.31
C ALA A 119 4.87 -10.29 -11.31
N VAL A 120 6.17 -10.53 -11.19
CA VAL A 120 6.73 -11.46 -10.19
C VAL A 120 6.42 -10.98 -8.76
N CYS A 121 6.50 -9.66 -8.52
CA CYS A 121 6.14 -9.09 -7.22
C CYS A 121 4.65 -9.26 -6.90
N LEU A 122 3.76 -9.09 -7.88
CA LEU A 122 2.33 -9.29 -7.70
C LEU A 122 1.99 -10.76 -7.44
N GLU A 123 2.63 -11.68 -8.18
CA GLU A 123 2.42 -13.12 -8.02
C GLU A 123 2.89 -13.61 -6.64
N LEU A 124 4.16 -13.41 -6.32
CA LEU A 124 4.78 -13.95 -5.10
C LEU A 124 4.41 -13.15 -3.85
N GLY A 125 4.17 -11.86 -4.00
CA GLY A 125 3.85 -10.97 -2.89
C GLY A 125 2.37 -10.86 -2.57
N TYR A 126 1.47 -11.04 -3.56
CA TYR A 126 0.04 -10.82 -3.37
C TYR A 126 -0.85 -11.77 -4.18
N SER A 127 -0.34 -12.95 -4.57
CA SER A 127 -1.10 -14.05 -5.21
C SER A 127 -1.89 -13.61 -6.45
N ASN A 128 -1.34 -12.71 -7.26
CA ASN A 128 -1.96 -12.10 -8.44
C ASN A 128 -3.29 -11.34 -8.15
N ARG A 129 -3.52 -10.89 -6.89
CA ARG A 129 -4.76 -10.24 -6.47
C ARG A 129 -4.69 -8.72 -6.64
N GLY A 130 -4.54 -8.26 -7.87
CA GLY A 130 -4.41 -6.84 -8.18
C GLY A 130 -3.99 -6.60 -9.63
N ALA A 131 -3.30 -5.49 -9.86
CA ALA A 131 -2.76 -5.12 -11.16
C ALA A 131 -1.33 -4.60 -11.03
N THR A 132 -0.46 -4.90 -11.99
CA THR A 132 0.88 -4.34 -12.04
C THR A 132 0.86 -2.81 -12.13
N ALA A 133 1.87 -2.17 -11.56
CA ALA A 133 2.03 -0.73 -11.56
C ALA A 133 3.31 -0.29 -12.28
N ARG A 134 3.56 1.02 -12.35
CA ARG A 134 4.63 1.60 -13.17
C ARG A 134 5.62 2.46 -12.39
N ASN A 135 5.74 2.24 -11.09
CA ASN A 135 6.64 3.00 -10.22
C ASN A 135 6.36 4.52 -10.15
N GLN A 136 5.11 4.93 -10.43
CA GLN A 136 4.72 6.35 -10.48
C GLN A 136 3.80 6.76 -9.33
N HIS A 137 3.30 5.79 -8.56
CA HIS A 137 2.32 5.94 -7.48
C HIS A 137 1.02 6.64 -7.90
N VAL A 138 0.78 6.72 -9.21
CA VAL A 138 -0.46 7.17 -9.85
C VAL A 138 -0.81 6.13 -10.91
N GLY A 139 -2.07 5.71 -10.96
CA GLY A 139 -2.52 4.62 -11.82
C GLY A 139 -3.91 4.85 -12.40
N PRO A 140 -4.41 3.90 -13.22
CA PRO A 140 -5.66 4.03 -13.98
C PRO A 140 -6.92 4.33 -13.15
N MET A 141 -6.89 4.06 -11.84
CA MET A 141 -7.98 4.36 -10.93
C MET A 141 -8.04 5.84 -10.49
N HIS A 142 -7.01 6.64 -10.82
CA HIS A 142 -6.99 8.06 -10.50
C HIS A 142 -7.56 8.90 -11.67
N PRO A 143 -8.33 9.97 -11.39
CA PRO A 143 -9.04 10.71 -12.41
C PRO A 143 -8.17 11.35 -13.50
N ALA A 144 -7.00 11.87 -13.12
CA ALA A 144 -6.09 12.54 -14.06
C ALA A 144 -4.84 11.70 -14.39
N TRP A 145 -4.92 10.38 -14.24
CA TRP A 145 -3.84 9.48 -14.66
C TRP A 145 -3.52 9.66 -16.15
N ALA A 146 -2.22 9.71 -16.46
CA ALA A 146 -1.70 9.71 -17.81
C ALA A 146 -0.95 8.38 -18.09
N ASP A 147 -1.06 7.88 -19.32
CA ASP A 147 -0.41 6.65 -19.77
C ASP A 147 1.07 6.90 -20.09
N VAL A 148 1.86 7.19 -19.06
CA VAL A 148 3.30 7.42 -19.16
C VAL A 148 4.04 6.08 -19.02
N PRO A 149 4.99 5.75 -19.91
CA PRO A 149 5.80 4.53 -19.83
C PRO A 149 6.61 4.45 -18.53
N ALA A 150 6.75 3.24 -17.98
CA ALA A 150 7.72 2.94 -16.94
C ALA A 150 9.13 2.77 -17.52
N LEU A 151 10.15 2.70 -16.65
CA LEU A 151 11.44 2.13 -17.02
C LEU A 151 11.26 0.67 -17.45
N PRO A 152 12.01 0.19 -18.44
CA PRO A 152 11.91 -1.20 -18.88
C PRO A 152 12.45 -2.15 -17.80
N TYR A 153 11.90 -3.35 -17.74
CA TYR A 153 12.54 -4.45 -17.01
C TYR A 153 13.78 -4.91 -17.82
N ASP A 154 14.96 -4.61 -17.31
CA ASP A 154 16.26 -4.94 -17.92
C ASP A 154 17.31 -5.16 -16.83
N PRO A 155 17.40 -6.36 -16.25
CA PRO A 155 18.35 -6.67 -15.18
C PRO A 155 19.81 -6.48 -15.59
N ALA A 156 20.16 -6.76 -16.85
CA ALA A 156 21.53 -6.60 -17.34
C ALA A 156 21.89 -5.11 -17.46
N GLY A 157 21.01 -4.29 -18.04
CA GLY A 157 21.18 -2.83 -18.08
C GLY A 157 21.18 -2.22 -16.68
N ALA A 158 20.39 -2.75 -15.76
CA ALA A 158 20.37 -2.33 -14.37
C ALA A 158 21.73 -2.52 -13.67
N LEU A 159 22.34 -3.70 -13.83
CA LEU A 159 23.68 -3.98 -13.29
C LEU A 159 24.74 -3.06 -13.88
N ALA A 160 24.73 -2.88 -15.21
CA ALA A 160 25.65 -1.96 -15.87
C ALA A 160 25.52 -0.53 -15.35
N LEU A 161 24.30 -0.06 -15.13
CA LEU A 161 24.02 1.27 -14.58
C LEU A 161 24.51 1.42 -13.14
N LEU A 162 24.39 0.35 -12.34
CA LEU A 162 24.91 0.30 -10.97
C LEU A 162 26.45 0.32 -10.95
N GLU A 163 27.10 -0.39 -11.88
CA GLU A 163 28.55 -0.37 -12.08
C GLU A 163 29.04 1.02 -12.49
N GLU A 164 28.36 1.70 -13.42
CA GLU A 164 28.66 3.07 -13.82
C GLU A 164 28.53 4.07 -12.66
N ALA A 165 27.62 3.80 -11.74
CA ALA A 165 27.47 4.58 -10.51
C ALA A 165 28.56 4.27 -9.46
N GLY A 166 29.41 3.26 -9.68
CA GLY A 166 30.42 2.81 -8.73
C GLY A 166 29.85 2.13 -7.50
N MET A 167 28.67 1.52 -7.60
CA MET A 167 27.91 0.95 -6.49
C MET A 167 27.68 -0.56 -6.60
N ALA A 168 28.33 -1.25 -7.54
CA ALA A 168 28.16 -2.69 -7.75
C ALA A 168 28.45 -3.54 -6.49
N ASP A 169 29.49 -3.17 -5.73
CA ASP A 169 29.90 -3.90 -4.51
C ASP A 169 29.17 -3.39 -3.25
N PHE A 170 28.33 -2.33 -3.34
CA PHE A 170 27.65 -1.78 -2.20
C PHE A 170 26.55 -2.74 -1.70
N GLU A 171 26.60 -3.10 -0.39
CA GLU A 171 25.55 -3.90 0.23
C GLU A 171 24.31 -3.04 0.48
N MET A 172 23.23 -3.34 -0.24
CA MET A 172 21.90 -2.71 -0.09
C MET A 172 21.09 -3.48 0.95
N GLU A 173 20.96 -2.95 2.15
CA GLU A 173 20.08 -3.56 3.17
C GLU A 173 18.64 -3.11 2.93
N ILE A 174 17.78 -4.04 2.49
CA ILE A 174 16.34 -3.79 2.32
C ILE A 174 15.54 -4.31 3.53
N ALA A 175 14.78 -3.40 4.16
CA ALA A 175 13.99 -3.71 5.34
C ALA A 175 12.48 -3.73 5.06
N SER A 176 11.76 -4.63 5.74
CA SER A 176 10.29 -4.60 5.83
C SER A 176 9.81 -5.02 7.20
N ILE A 177 8.53 -4.78 7.48
CA ILE A 177 7.88 -5.38 8.65
C ILE A 177 7.70 -6.89 8.46
N ASP A 178 7.55 -7.59 9.58
CA ASP A 178 7.22 -9.01 9.62
C ASP A 178 5.70 -9.19 9.55
N ASP A 179 5.18 -9.13 8.35
CA ASP A 179 3.80 -9.51 8.06
C ASP A 179 3.73 -10.13 6.65
N ASP A 180 2.63 -10.84 6.38
CA ASP A 180 2.43 -11.70 5.23
C ASP A 180 2.84 -11.05 3.88
N TRP A 181 1.98 -10.28 3.27
CA TRP A 181 2.16 -9.79 1.89
C TRP A 181 3.25 -8.74 1.74
N ARG A 182 3.52 -7.91 2.78
CA ARG A 182 4.61 -6.91 2.72
C ARG A 182 5.97 -7.59 2.76
N LYS A 183 6.11 -8.57 3.64
CA LYS A 183 7.31 -9.40 3.73
C LYS A 183 7.54 -10.16 2.42
N ASN A 184 6.52 -10.89 1.94
CA ASN A 184 6.61 -11.69 0.72
C ASN A 184 6.95 -10.85 -0.51
N THR A 185 6.34 -9.67 -0.68
CA THR A 185 6.69 -8.74 -1.75
C THR A 185 8.14 -8.27 -1.65
N THR A 186 8.59 -7.93 -0.44
CA THR A 186 9.97 -7.45 -0.25
C THR A 186 10.99 -8.56 -0.46
N ASP A 187 10.64 -9.80 -0.12
CA ASP A 187 11.45 -10.98 -0.40
C ASP A 187 11.58 -11.23 -1.91
N ALA A 188 10.47 -11.08 -2.66
CA ALA A 188 10.48 -11.18 -4.12
C ALA A 188 11.34 -10.09 -4.78
N VAL A 189 11.28 -8.86 -4.27
CA VAL A 189 12.16 -7.76 -4.74
C VAL A 189 13.63 -8.07 -4.44
N ALA A 190 13.95 -8.46 -3.20
CA ALA A 190 15.32 -8.78 -2.81
C ALA A 190 15.92 -9.95 -3.62
N ALA A 191 15.10 -10.96 -3.94
CA ALA A 191 15.51 -12.08 -4.79
C ALA A 191 15.85 -11.60 -6.19
N GLN A 192 14.97 -10.85 -6.84
CA GLN A 192 15.19 -10.33 -8.21
C GLN A 192 16.43 -9.41 -8.29
N LEU A 193 16.64 -8.55 -7.30
CA LEU A 193 17.84 -7.72 -7.22
C LEU A 193 19.11 -8.57 -7.13
N ARG A 194 19.13 -9.64 -6.31
CA ARG A 194 20.25 -10.58 -6.23
C ARG A 194 20.48 -11.33 -7.54
N ASP A 195 19.39 -11.77 -8.17
CA ASP A 195 19.46 -12.46 -9.47
C ASP A 195 20.02 -11.56 -10.58
N ALA A 196 19.77 -10.25 -10.48
CA ALA A 196 20.37 -9.22 -11.33
C ALA A 196 21.85 -8.90 -11.00
N GLY A 197 22.42 -9.50 -9.95
CA GLY A 197 23.81 -9.32 -9.54
C GLY A 197 24.05 -8.24 -8.47
N PHE A 198 23.00 -7.68 -7.88
CA PHE A 198 23.14 -6.71 -6.81
C PHE A 198 23.50 -7.39 -5.48
N ASN A 199 24.33 -6.73 -4.68
CA ASN A 199 24.64 -7.19 -3.31
C ASN A 199 23.52 -6.73 -2.36
N VAL A 200 22.59 -7.64 -2.02
CA VAL A 200 21.40 -7.29 -1.24
C VAL A 200 21.32 -8.11 0.04
N LYS A 201 21.25 -7.42 1.16
CA LYS A 201 20.90 -7.96 2.48
C LYS A 201 19.43 -7.73 2.76
N ARG A 202 18.74 -8.76 3.25
CA ARG A 202 17.33 -8.69 3.61
C ARG A 202 17.16 -8.66 5.13
N THR A 203 16.43 -7.66 5.64
CA THR A 203 16.17 -7.48 7.08
C THR A 203 14.66 -7.38 7.35
N ILE A 204 14.22 -8.12 8.36
CA ILE A 204 12.82 -8.12 8.82
C ILE A 204 12.77 -7.47 10.19
N ILE A 205 11.89 -6.51 10.36
CA ILE A 205 11.76 -5.71 11.58
C ILE A 205 10.34 -5.86 12.13
N PRO A 206 10.15 -6.14 13.43
CA PRO A 206 8.82 -6.16 14.03
C PRO A 206 8.05 -4.86 13.76
N GLY A 207 6.77 -4.95 13.42
CA GLY A 207 5.94 -3.79 13.08
C GLY A 207 5.90 -2.73 14.21
N SER A 208 5.88 -3.16 15.47
CA SER A 208 5.94 -2.28 16.62
C SER A 208 7.19 -1.38 16.68
N THR A 209 8.29 -1.83 16.09
CA THR A 209 9.55 -1.06 15.98
C THR A 209 9.61 -0.29 14.67
N PHE A 210 9.26 -0.95 13.55
CA PHE A 210 9.38 -0.39 12.21
C PHE A 210 8.66 0.96 12.06
N TRP A 211 7.42 1.05 12.51
CA TRP A 211 6.59 2.24 12.32
C TRP A 211 7.05 3.46 13.13
N ASN A 212 7.92 3.30 14.13
CA ASN A 212 8.48 4.44 14.86
C ASN A 212 9.45 5.27 13.99
N ASP A 213 10.14 4.61 13.06
CA ASP A 213 11.20 5.22 12.23
C ASP A 213 11.00 4.95 10.71
N TRP A 214 9.78 4.65 10.29
CA TRP A 214 9.47 4.20 8.92
C TRP A 214 9.95 5.15 7.80
N THR A 215 10.04 6.46 8.06
CA THR A 215 10.54 7.46 7.11
C THR A 215 12.06 7.59 7.10
N LYS A 216 12.78 6.91 8.00
CA LYS A 216 14.23 7.09 8.19
C LYS A 216 15.07 5.96 7.63
N TYR A 217 14.48 4.80 7.38
CA TYR A 217 15.23 3.66 6.84
C TYR A 217 15.85 4.00 5.49
N PRO A 218 17.13 3.62 5.24
CA PRO A 218 17.80 3.90 3.98
C PRO A 218 17.13 3.26 2.79
N PHE A 219 16.69 2.01 2.93
CA PHE A 219 15.99 1.27 1.89
C PHE A 219 14.99 0.31 2.53
N SER A 220 13.71 0.56 2.34
CA SER A 220 12.66 -0.23 3.00
C SER A 220 11.37 -0.21 2.23
N SER A 221 10.44 -1.09 2.61
CA SER A 221 9.10 -1.14 2.05
C SER A 221 8.04 -0.68 3.05
N THR A 222 7.06 0.08 2.54
CA THR A 222 5.84 0.47 3.28
C THR A 222 4.62 0.30 2.39
N ASN A 223 3.45 0.30 3.01
CA ASN A 223 2.20 0.33 2.26
C ASN A 223 1.55 1.71 2.30
N TRP A 224 0.84 2.02 1.22
CA TRP A 224 -0.01 3.19 1.13
C TRP A 224 -1.44 2.77 0.84
N ASN A 225 -2.38 3.30 1.62
CA ASN A 225 -3.80 3.10 1.38
C ASN A 225 -4.26 3.98 0.21
N HIS A 226 -5.35 3.57 -0.44
CA HIS A 226 -5.96 4.32 -1.53
C HIS A 226 -6.12 5.80 -1.21
N ARG A 227 -5.74 6.65 -2.17
CA ARG A 227 -6.06 8.06 -2.21
C ARG A 227 -6.92 8.31 -3.45
N PRO A 228 -8.04 9.04 -3.34
CA PRO A 228 -8.95 9.22 -4.48
C PRO A 228 -8.39 10.14 -5.57
N LEU A 229 -7.42 10.98 -5.25
CA LEU A 229 -6.82 11.92 -6.19
C LEU A 229 -5.34 11.66 -6.39
N ASP A 230 -4.92 11.72 -7.64
CA ASP A 230 -3.54 11.67 -8.09
C ASP A 230 -2.65 12.74 -7.43
N THR A 231 -3.10 13.98 -7.40
CA THR A 231 -2.36 15.07 -6.74
C THR A 231 -2.29 14.92 -5.23
N GLN A 232 -3.26 14.25 -4.60
CA GLN A 232 -3.27 14.01 -3.17
C GLN A 232 -2.13 13.07 -2.77
N ILE A 233 -1.96 11.95 -3.48
CA ILE A 233 -0.89 11.01 -3.16
C ILE A 233 0.48 11.61 -3.46
N LEU A 234 0.64 12.30 -4.59
CA LEU A 234 1.90 12.95 -4.92
C LEU A 234 2.26 14.05 -3.91
N GLY A 235 1.28 14.82 -3.44
CA GLY A 235 1.48 15.85 -2.43
C GLY A 235 1.89 15.30 -1.08
N LEU A 236 1.29 14.20 -0.64
CA LEU A 236 1.57 13.60 0.66
C LEU A 236 2.93 12.87 0.70
N ALA A 237 3.26 12.16 -0.38
CA ALA A 237 4.37 11.21 -0.38
C ALA A 237 5.66 11.77 -1.01
N TYR A 238 5.58 12.78 -1.90
CA TYR A 238 6.71 13.17 -2.75
C TYR A 238 6.98 14.67 -2.85
N ARG A 239 6.09 15.54 -2.37
CA ARG A 239 6.40 16.97 -2.32
C ARG A 239 7.60 17.20 -1.39
N SER A 240 8.51 18.08 -1.78
CA SER A 240 9.72 18.38 -1.01
C SER A 240 9.40 18.80 0.42
N GLY A 241 10.07 18.17 1.40
CA GLY A 241 9.94 18.49 2.82
C GLY A 241 8.67 17.98 3.52
N GLU A 242 7.79 17.24 2.85
CA GLU A 242 6.62 16.64 3.49
C GLU A 242 7.02 15.58 4.52
N ALA A 243 6.27 15.52 5.62
CA ALA A 243 6.55 14.61 6.72
C ALA A 243 6.47 13.12 6.33
N TRP A 244 5.71 12.78 5.30
CA TRP A 244 5.55 11.42 4.78
C TRP A 244 6.33 11.15 3.50
N ASN A 245 7.23 12.08 3.13
CA ASN A 245 8.14 11.88 2.01
C ASN A 245 9.31 10.99 2.45
N GLU A 246 9.04 9.71 2.52
CA GLU A 246 9.96 8.67 2.97
C GLU A 246 11.10 8.36 1.98
N ALA A 247 10.98 8.82 0.73
CA ALA A 247 12.04 8.74 -0.27
C ALA A 247 13.11 9.83 -0.12
N GLY A 248 12.86 10.85 0.71
CA GLY A 248 13.73 12.03 0.79
C GLY A 248 13.82 12.79 -0.53
N PHE A 249 12.85 12.60 -1.42
CA PHE A 249 12.80 13.22 -2.75
C PHE A 249 12.60 14.73 -2.65
N ALA A 250 13.35 15.48 -3.43
CA ALA A 250 13.20 16.93 -3.54
C ALA A 250 13.50 17.37 -4.99
N ASN A 251 12.49 17.94 -5.65
CA ASN A 251 12.61 18.42 -7.02
C ASN A 251 11.74 19.67 -7.21
N ALA A 252 12.35 20.81 -7.50
CA ALA A 252 11.67 22.10 -7.61
C ALA A 252 10.69 22.16 -8.81
N GLU A 253 10.98 21.44 -9.91
CA GLU A 253 10.09 21.34 -11.06
C GLU A 253 8.86 20.51 -10.70
N PHE A 254 9.05 19.38 -10.02
CA PHE A 254 7.96 18.54 -9.52
C PHE A 254 7.03 19.34 -8.58
N ASP A 255 7.59 20.08 -7.62
CA ASP A 255 6.79 20.89 -6.68
C ASP A 255 5.98 21.97 -7.39
N THR A 256 6.57 22.61 -8.41
CA THR A 256 5.91 23.63 -9.23
C THR A 256 4.75 23.02 -10.04
N LEU A 257 5.00 21.91 -10.72
CA LEU A 257 3.99 21.18 -11.49
C LEU A 257 2.86 20.62 -10.59
N LEU A 258 3.20 20.17 -9.38
CA LEU A 258 2.20 19.70 -8.43
C LEU A 258 1.29 20.84 -7.95
N ALA A 259 1.85 22.02 -7.71
CA ALA A 259 1.07 23.22 -7.39
C ALA A 259 0.16 23.63 -8.55
N GLU A 260 0.65 23.58 -9.79
CA GLU A 260 -0.14 23.81 -11.01
C GLU A 260 -1.28 22.79 -11.12
N ALA A 261 -0.98 21.48 -11.00
CA ALA A 261 -1.98 20.41 -11.06
C ALA A 261 -3.11 20.58 -10.03
N ASN A 262 -2.76 21.02 -8.81
CA ASN A 262 -3.74 21.30 -7.75
C ASN A 262 -4.65 22.50 -8.05
N SER A 263 -4.25 23.41 -8.93
CA SER A 263 -5.05 24.57 -9.35
C SER A 263 -6.08 24.22 -10.44
N ILE A 264 -5.96 23.07 -11.10
CA ILE A 264 -6.80 22.64 -12.21
C ILE A 264 -7.89 21.71 -11.69
N ALA A 265 -9.14 22.16 -11.70
CA ALA A 265 -10.28 21.35 -11.22
C ALA A 265 -10.68 20.24 -12.20
N ASP A 266 -10.61 20.50 -13.51
CA ASP A 266 -10.95 19.54 -14.56
C ASP A 266 -9.88 18.46 -14.67
N ALA A 267 -10.28 17.19 -14.59
CA ALA A 267 -9.35 16.06 -14.58
C ALA A 267 -8.64 15.84 -15.93
N ASP A 268 -9.33 16.10 -17.04
CA ASP A 268 -8.76 15.93 -18.38
C ASP A 268 -7.73 17.01 -18.68
N ALA A 269 -8.01 18.26 -18.31
CA ALA A 269 -7.03 19.34 -18.38
C ALA A 269 -5.82 19.12 -17.48
N ARG A 270 -6.04 18.57 -16.27
CA ARG A 270 -4.96 18.25 -15.32
C ARG A 270 -4.05 17.14 -15.82
N ARG A 271 -4.56 16.21 -16.64
CA ARG A 271 -3.81 15.03 -17.13
C ARG A 271 -2.51 15.42 -17.85
N GLU A 272 -2.48 16.55 -18.55
CA GLU A 272 -1.26 17.02 -19.21
C GLU A 272 -0.14 17.35 -18.21
N VAL A 273 -0.50 17.97 -17.10
CA VAL A 273 0.45 18.28 -16.01
C VAL A 273 0.83 17.00 -15.27
N MET A 274 -0.12 16.12 -15.03
CA MET A 274 0.12 14.82 -14.40
C MET A 274 1.06 13.94 -15.22
N ALA A 275 1.01 13.99 -16.56
CA ALA A 275 1.96 13.29 -17.41
C ALA A 275 3.41 13.71 -17.15
N LYS A 276 3.66 15.01 -16.94
CA LYS A 276 4.98 15.54 -16.61
C LYS A 276 5.43 15.08 -15.21
N LEU A 277 4.55 15.14 -14.22
CA LEU A 277 4.82 14.66 -12.87
C LEU A 277 5.17 13.17 -12.86
N GLN A 278 4.40 12.33 -13.57
CA GLN A 278 4.67 10.91 -13.69
C GLN A 278 6.00 10.64 -14.44
N ALA A 279 6.33 11.44 -15.45
CA ALA A 279 7.61 11.33 -16.16
C ALA A 279 8.80 11.64 -15.24
N ILE A 280 8.69 12.67 -14.38
CA ILE A 280 9.71 12.98 -13.37
C ILE A 280 9.85 11.81 -12.37
N MET A 281 8.75 11.24 -11.88
CA MET A 281 8.79 10.08 -10.98
C MET A 281 9.55 8.91 -11.60
N THR A 282 9.33 8.67 -12.89
CA THR A 282 10.01 7.61 -13.65
C THR A 282 11.49 7.92 -13.86
N ASP A 283 11.81 9.13 -14.36
CA ASP A 283 13.21 9.54 -14.66
C ASP A 283 14.07 9.58 -13.40
N GLU A 284 13.52 10.07 -12.30
CA GLU A 284 14.22 10.14 -11.02
C GLU A 284 14.31 8.79 -10.29
N GLY A 285 13.56 7.77 -10.71
CA GLY A 285 13.53 6.47 -10.02
C GLY A 285 13.12 6.60 -8.56
N VAL A 286 12.14 7.47 -8.26
CA VAL A 286 11.83 7.90 -6.88
C VAL A 286 11.41 6.73 -5.99
N THR A 287 10.69 5.77 -6.53
CA THR A 287 10.18 4.62 -5.81
C THR A 287 10.01 3.42 -6.73
N LEU A 288 10.20 2.22 -6.18
CA LEU A 288 9.72 0.98 -6.78
C LEU A 288 8.32 0.71 -6.23
N GLN A 289 7.32 0.69 -7.11
CA GLN A 289 5.92 0.45 -6.76
C GLN A 289 5.37 -0.59 -7.73
N PRO A 290 5.44 -1.89 -7.38
CA PRO A 290 5.25 -2.95 -8.36
C PRO A 290 3.79 -3.19 -8.72
N TYR A 291 2.83 -2.97 -7.81
CA TYR A 291 1.44 -3.31 -8.08
C TYR A 291 0.42 -2.50 -7.27
N TRP A 292 -0.81 -2.49 -7.73
CA TRP A 292 -2.02 -2.04 -7.07
C TRP A 292 -2.76 -3.23 -6.48
N ARG A 293 -3.29 -3.09 -5.27
CA ARG A 293 -3.99 -4.17 -4.57
C ARG A 293 -5.49 -4.13 -4.83
N SER A 294 -6.10 -5.27 -5.13
CA SER A 294 -7.49 -5.50 -4.77
C SER A 294 -7.61 -5.70 -3.28
N LEU A 295 -8.64 -5.14 -2.67
CA LEU A 295 -8.92 -5.27 -1.24
C LEU A 295 -10.11 -6.21 -1.04
N TYR A 296 -10.03 -7.06 -0.02
CA TYR A 296 -11.01 -8.11 0.24
C TYR A 296 -11.55 -8.05 1.66
N ARG A 297 -12.84 -8.26 1.79
CA ARG A 297 -13.53 -8.56 3.04
C ARG A 297 -14.33 -9.82 2.91
N HIS A 298 -14.50 -10.50 4.03
CA HIS A 298 -15.33 -11.69 4.10
C HIS A 298 -16.29 -11.59 5.28
N SER A 299 -17.46 -12.15 5.11
CA SER A 299 -18.46 -12.34 6.17
C SER A 299 -19.10 -13.72 6.05
N LYS A 300 -19.64 -14.21 7.15
CA LYS A 300 -20.54 -15.36 7.11
C LYS A 300 -21.74 -15.05 6.24
N PRO A 301 -22.36 -16.07 5.59
CA PRO A 301 -23.62 -15.90 4.86
C PRO A 301 -24.72 -15.32 5.75
N GLY A 302 -25.57 -14.48 5.15
CA GLY A 302 -26.69 -13.85 5.84
C GLY A 302 -26.39 -12.47 6.42
N PHE A 303 -25.14 -12.05 6.47
CA PHE A 303 -24.81 -10.64 6.75
C PHE A 303 -24.86 -9.80 5.46
N VAL A 304 -25.31 -8.56 5.59
CA VAL A 304 -25.36 -7.57 4.51
C VAL A 304 -24.70 -6.28 4.93
N GLY A 305 -24.17 -5.54 3.95
CA GLY A 305 -23.57 -4.22 4.19
C GLY A 305 -22.16 -4.24 4.76
N TRP A 306 -21.50 -5.40 4.82
CA TRP A 306 -20.08 -5.57 5.13
C TRP A 306 -19.20 -5.52 3.88
N ASP A 307 -19.56 -4.66 2.93
CA ASP A 307 -18.80 -4.54 1.69
C ASP A 307 -17.43 -3.91 1.92
N MET A 308 -16.43 -4.37 1.16
CA MET A 308 -15.14 -3.71 1.12
C MET A 308 -15.29 -2.33 0.52
N HIS A 309 -14.82 -1.32 1.24
CA HIS A 309 -14.84 0.06 0.78
C HIS A 309 -13.44 0.49 0.34
N ILE A 310 -13.35 1.21 -0.78
CA ILE A 310 -12.08 1.62 -1.36
C ILE A 310 -11.20 2.45 -0.39
N ALA A 311 -11.83 3.20 0.52
CA ALA A 311 -11.15 3.94 1.58
C ALA A 311 -10.89 3.09 2.84
N TYR A 312 -11.07 1.78 2.78
CA TYR A 312 -10.81 0.84 3.87
C TYR A 312 -11.77 0.89 5.06
N LEU A 313 -12.57 1.91 5.19
CA LEU A 313 -13.42 2.11 6.37
C LEU A 313 -14.68 1.21 6.34
N PRO A 314 -14.97 0.46 7.41
CA PRO A 314 -16.25 -0.23 7.55
C PRO A 314 -17.40 0.78 7.64
N GLN A 315 -18.40 0.57 6.78
CA GLN A 315 -19.61 1.40 6.83
C GLN A 315 -20.63 0.78 7.78
N ILE A 316 -20.30 0.80 9.08
CA ILE A 316 -21.04 0.09 10.14
C ILE A 316 -22.54 0.41 10.20
N TYR A 317 -22.97 1.54 9.66
CA TYR A 317 -24.37 1.93 9.53
C TYR A 317 -25.14 1.13 8.45
N LYS A 318 -24.47 0.29 7.69
CA LYS A 318 -25.07 -0.58 6.67
C LYS A 318 -25.16 -2.04 7.09
N ILE A 319 -24.40 -2.43 8.13
CA ILE A 319 -24.31 -3.82 8.54
C ILE A 319 -25.63 -4.27 9.16
N GLY A 320 -26.15 -5.35 8.66
CA GLY A 320 -27.37 -5.99 9.15
C GLY A 320 -27.43 -7.47 8.80
N MET A 321 -28.52 -8.12 9.18
CA MET A 321 -28.85 -9.46 8.75
C MET A 321 -29.85 -9.39 7.59
N ALA A 322 -29.66 -10.26 6.59
CA ALA A 322 -30.66 -10.45 5.55
C ALA A 322 -31.97 -10.99 6.18
N ALA A 323 -33.11 -10.52 5.67
CA ALA A 323 -34.43 -10.92 6.16
C ALA A 323 -34.81 -12.33 5.72
#